data_dcdec92abf8e06e7c0edb356154ca806
#
_entry.id   dcdec92abf8e06e7c0edb356154ca806
#
_cell.length_a   1.000
_cell.length_b   1.000
_cell.length_c   1.000
_cell.angle_alpha   90.00
_cell.angle_beta   90.00
_cell.angle_gamma   90.00
#
_symmetry.space_group_name_H-M   'P 1'
#
loop_
_entity.id
_entity.type
_entity.pdbx_description
1 polymer ?
#
loop_
_entity_poly.entity_id
_entity_poly.type
_entity_poly.pdbx_seq_one_letter_code
_entity_poly.pdbx_strand_id
1 'polypeptide(L)'
;MLYRERSRKSLKKEIMDPIKKLIYDQLGNIIDESMQLMNSLQEKDHCLLCELEDLHKIFQQLQSQASSFYLQSYLSEYTPHYAILSKVIQHLSAQKHGGLIVIERNDQLVSFLKNGVPIDAYLSASLLESIFYPGNSLHDGAVLVSGTKIISAANVLPLSTKTADAKIGTRHRAAIGITESTDAIALVVSEETGKMSFAINGGLYPFSSE
;
A
#
# COMPACT_ATOMS: atom_id res chain seq x y z
N MET A 1 -1.11 14.10 -29.13
CA MET A 1 -1.43 12.95 -28.25
C MET A 1 -0.31 11.92 -28.23
N LEU A 2 0.22 11.47 -29.35
CA LEU A 2 1.29 10.45 -29.45
C LEU A 2 2.65 10.81 -28.82
N TYR A 3 3.01 12.09 -28.72
CA TYR A 3 4.28 12.54 -28.13
C TYR A 3 4.31 12.40 -26.58
N ARG A 4 3.15 12.56 -25.93
CA ARG A 4 3.02 12.37 -24.46
C ARG A 4 3.09 10.90 -24.04
N GLU A 5 2.60 9.97 -24.87
CA GLU A 5 2.67 8.53 -24.57
C GLU A 5 4.09 7.95 -24.71
N ARG A 6 4.87 8.42 -25.69
CA ARG A 6 6.27 8.00 -25.87
C ARG A 6 7.16 8.46 -24.70
N SER A 7 6.97 9.69 -24.23
CA SER A 7 7.73 10.22 -23.08
C SER A 7 7.41 9.48 -21.79
N ARG A 8 6.13 9.13 -21.56
CA ARG A 8 5.70 8.37 -20.38
C ARG A 8 6.22 6.92 -20.39
N LYS A 9 6.23 6.25 -21.56
CA LYS A 9 6.81 4.90 -21.69
C LYS A 9 8.33 4.89 -21.47
N SER A 10 9.06 5.92 -21.92
CA SER A 10 10.49 6.08 -21.70
C SER A 10 10.82 6.30 -20.22
N LEU A 11 10.11 7.18 -19.54
CA LEU A 11 10.27 7.40 -18.08
C LEU A 11 9.96 6.13 -17.26
N LYS A 12 8.90 5.39 -17.60
CA LYS A 12 8.61 4.10 -16.95
C LYS A 12 9.73 3.08 -17.16
N LYS A 13 10.36 3.05 -18.31
CA LYS A 13 11.46 2.13 -18.60
C LYS A 13 12.72 2.49 -17.82
N GLU A 14 13.07 3.78 -17.72
CA GLU A 14 14.24 4.25 -16.96
C GLU A 14 14.10 4.06 -15.45
N ILE A 15 12.89 4.26 -14.90
CA ILE A 15 12.63 4.06 -13.47
C ILE A 15 12.56 2.55 -13.11
N MET A 16 12.08 1.71 -14.04
CA MET A 16 11.99 0.26 -13.80
C MET A 16 13.35 -0.45 -13.76
N ASP A 17 14.36 0.06 -14.44
CA ASP A 17 15.65 -0.64 -14.53
C ASP A 17 16.43 -0.72 -13.20
N PRO A 18 16.55 0.34 -12.38
CA PRO A 18 17.23 0.27 -11.08
C PRO A 18 16.56 -0.69 -10.09
N ILE A 19 15.23 -0.67 -10.02
CA ILE A 19 14.51 -1.54 -9.08
C ILE A 19 14.56 -3.01 -9.51
N LYS A 20 14.52 -3.29 -10.81
CA LYS A 20 14.69 -4.66 -11.31
C LYS A 20 16.06 -5.21 -10.93
N LYS A 21 17.10 -4.37 -11.03
CA LYS A 21 18.44 -4.75 -10.62
C LYS A 21 18.49 -5.04 -9.12
N LEU A 22 17.93 -4.14 -8.30
CA LEU A 22 17.85 -4.33 -6.85
C LEU A 22 17.11 -5.63 -6.48
N ILE A 23 15.95 -5.88 -7.10
CA ILE A 23 15.17 -7.11 -6.89
C ILE A 23 15.99 -8.33 -7.31
N TYR A 24 16.69 -8.26 -8.44
CA TYR A 24 17.53 -9.35 -8.93
C TYR A 24 18.68 -9.66 -7.96
N ASP A 25 19.38 -8.63 -7.48
CA ASP A 25 20.49 -8.77 -6.54
C ASP A 25 20.00 -9.37 -5.20
N GLN A 26 18.85 -8.93 -4.70
CA GLN A 26 18.28 -9.46 -3.46
C GLN A 26 17.72 -10.89 -3.61
N LEU A 27 17.17 -11.24 -4.76
CA LEU A 27 16.80 -12.63 -5.05
C LEU A 27 18.04 -13.53 -5.11
N GLY A 28 19.17 -13.01 -5.60
CA GLY A 28 20.46 -13.70 -5.52
C GLY A 28 20.86 -14.00 -4.07
N ASN A 29 20.77 -13.01 -3.19
CA ASN A 29 21.07 -13.21 -1.76
C ASN A 29 20.15 -14.26 -1.11
N ILE A 30 18.86 -14.28 -1.44
CA ILE A 30 17.91 -15.30 -0.95
C ILE A 30 18.32 -16.71 -1.43
N ILE A 31 18.78 -16.83 -2.66
CA ILE A 31 19.27 -18.11 -3.20
C ILE A 31 20.51 -18.56 -2.44
N ASP A 32 21.49 -17.66 -2.22
CA ASP A 32 22.73 -17.97 -1.52
C ASP A 32 22.46 -18.40 -0.06
N GLU A 33 21.63 -17.67 0.67
CA GLU A 33 21.19 -18.02 2.04
C GLU A 33 20.44 -19.35 2.06
N SER A 34 19.56 -19.60 1.08
CA SER A 34 18.86 -20.88 0.97
C SER A 34 19.82 -22.05 0.70
N MET A 35 20.87 -21.84 -0.11
CA MET A 35 21.90 -22.86 -0.35
C MET A 35 22.75 -23.12 0.89
N GLN A 36 23.11 -22.08 1.65
CA GLN A 36 23.80 -22.23 2.93
C GLN A 36 22.97 -23.03 3.91
N LEU A 37 21.68 -22.70 4.05
CA LEU A 37 20.74 -23.45 4.89
C LEU A 37 20.65 -24.94 4.48
N MET A 38 20.59 -25.22 3.19
CA MET A 38 20.57 -26.60 2.70
C MET A 38 21.85 -27.35 3.06
N ASN A 39 23.00 -26.69 3.06
CA ASN A 39 24.29 -27.33 3.42
C ASN A 39 24.39 -27.53 4.94
N SER A 40 23.89 -26.60 5.76
CA SER A 40 23.90 -26.67 7.22
C SER A 40 22.96 -27.71 7.81
N LEU A 41 21.97 -28.20 7.03
CA LEU A 41 21.06 -29.28 7.48
C LEU A 41 21.76 -30.57 7.91
N GLN A 42 23.01 -30.78 7.51
CA GLN A 42 23.81 -31.95 7.90
C GLN A 42 24.58 -31.74 9.21
N GLU A 43 24.63 -30.53 9.73
CA GLU A 43 25.35 -30.17 10.95
C GLU A 43 24.42 -30.22 12.17
N LYS A 44 24.85 -30.90 13.25
CA LYS A 44 23.98 -31.20 14.40
C LYS A 44 23.64 -30.04 15.32
N ASP A 45 24.35 -28.90 15.20
CA ASP A 45 24.25 -27.77 16.14
C ASP A 45 23.60 -26.51 15.54
N HIS A 46 22.91 -26.63 14.41
CA HIS A 46 22.25 -25.49 13.73
C HIS A 46 20.79 -25.30 14.14
N CYS A 47 20.40 -24.04 14.42
CA CYS A 47 19.01 -23.69 14.67
C CYS A 47 18.28 -23.47 13.33
N LEU A 48 17.79 -24.51 12.71
CA LEU A 48 17.04 -24.45 11.45
C LEU A 48 15.90 -23.45 11.47
N LEU A 49 15.16 -23.36 12.60
CA LEU A 49 14.05 -22.41 12.72
C LEU A 49 14.53 -20.96 12.72
N CYS A 50 15.70 -20.68 13.32
CA CYS A 50 16.27 -19.33 13.32
C CYS A 50 16.67 -18.88 11.91
N GLU A 51 17.31 -19.76 11.14
CA GLU A 51 17.74 -19.49 9.77
C GLU A 51 16.55 -19.31 8.82
N LEU A 52 15.50 -20.13 8.98
CA LEU A 52 14.24 -19.94 8.24
C LEU A 52 13.55 -18.61 8.58
N GLU A 53 13.61 -18.19 9.85
CA GLU A 53 13.07 -16.88 10.27
C GLU A 53 13.85 -15.73 9.64
N ASP A 54 15.18 -15.83 9.58
CA ASP A 54 16.02 -14.80 8.95
C ASP A 54 15.80 -14.74 7.44
N LEU A 55 15.70 -15.86 6.75
CA LEU A 55 15.33 -15.94 5.34
C LEU A 55 13.94 -15.30 5.10
N HIS A 56 12.97 -15.57 5.99
CA HIS A 56 11.64 -14.97 5.91
C HIS A 56 11.70 -13.44 6.05
N LYS A 57 12.53 -12.89 6.96
CA LYS A 57 12.73 -11.45 7.11
C LYS A 57 13.29 -10.82 5.84
N ILE A 58 14.31 -11.43 5.22
CA ILE A 58 14.89 -10.95 3.97
C ILE A 58 13.82 -10.90 2.87
N PHE A 59 13.01 -11.95 2.75
CA PHE A 59 11.93 -12.01 1.77
C PHE A 59 10.85 -10.94 2.01
N GLN A 60 10.47 -10.70 3.28
CA GLN A 60 9.52 -9.64 3.63
C GLN A 60 10.05 -8.25 3.29
N GLN A 61 11.34 -7.99 3.52
CA GLN A 61 11.96 -6.72 3.14
C GLN A 61 11.95 -6.51 1.63
N LEU A 62 12.33 -7.51 0.85
CA LEU A 62 12.25 -7.47 -0.61
C LEU A 62 10.83 -7.21 -1.10
N GLN A 63 9.84 -7.90 -0.54
CA GLN A 63 8.43 -7.69 -0.88
C GLN A 63 8.00 -6.26 -0.58
N SER A 64 8.38 -5.70 0.57
CA SER A 64 8.04 -4.33 0.96
C SER A 64 8.65 -3.29 0.02
N GLN A 65 9.92 -3.44 -0.36
CA GLN A 65 10.60 -2.54 -1.31
C GLN A 65 9.98 -2.60 -2.70
N ALA A 66 9.73 -3.81 -3.21
CA ALA A 66 9.04 -3.99 -4.49
C ALA A 66 7.65 -3.34 -4.47
N SER A 67 6.90 -3.55 -3.39
CA SER A 67 5.56 -2.97 -3.20
C SER A 67 5.58 -1.44 -3.19
N SER A 68 6.54 -0.82 -2.51
CA SER A 68 6.70 0.65 -2.47
C SER A 68 6.94 1.22 -3.86
N PHE A 69 7.81 0.58 -4.64
CA PHE A 69 8.09 0.99 -6.01
C PHE A 69 6.85 0.87 -6.92
N TYR A 70 6.15 -0.26 -6.87
CA TYR A 70 4.94 -0.46 -7.68
C TYR A 70 3.84 0.52 -7.29
N LEU A 71 3.66 0.78 -5.98
CA LEU A 71 2.70 1.77 -5.51
C LEU A 71 2.97 3.15 -6.08
N GLN A 72 4.24 3.61 -6.05
CA GLN A 72 4.63 4.88 -6.65
C GLN A 72 4.31 4.93 -8.15
N SER A 73 4.64 3.86 -8.88
CA SER A 73 4.36 3.74 -10.31
C SER A 73 2.86 3.81 -10.62
N TYR A 74 2.04 3.12 -9.82
CA TYR A 74 0.58 3.11 -10.01
C TYR A 74 -0.05 4.47 -9.66
N LEU A 75 0.37 5.11 -8.57
CA LEU A 75 -0.23 6.38 -8.14
C LEU A 75 0.16 7.55 -9.03
N SER A 76 1.38 7.58 -9.56
CA SER A 76 1.89 8.70 -10.36
C SER A 76 1.08 8.98 -11.64
N GLU A 77 0.30 8.02 -12.11
CA GLU A 77 -0.59 8.19 -13.27
C GLU A 77 -1.89 8.91 -12.92
N TYR A 78 -2.37 8.79 -11.69
CA TYR A 78 -3.71 9.24 -11.28
C TYR A 78 -3.69 10.43 -10.32
N THR A 79 -2.58 10.63 -9.60
CA THR A 79 -2.43 11.80 -8.75
C THR A 79 -1.01 12.37 -8.81
N PRO A 80 -0.85 13.69 -9.03
CA PRO A 80 0.45 14.35 -8.95
C PRO A 80 0.93 14.48 -7.50
N HIS A 81 0.09 14.14 -6.53
CA HIS A 81 0.31 14.35 -5.10
C HIS A 81 0.81 13.10 -4.36
N TYR A 82 1.47 12.16 -5.07
CA TYR A 82 2.06 10.97 -4.45
C TYR A 82 2.88 11.31 -3.20
N ALA A 83 3.74 12.33 -3.28
CA ALA A 83 4.59 12.74 -2.16
C ALA A 83 3.78 13.16 -0.92
N ILE A 84 2.63 13.82 -1.11
CA ILE A 84 1.73 14.18 -0.02
C ILE A 84 1.13 12.93 0.61
N LEU A 85 0.62 12.00 -0.20
CA LEU A 85 0.05 10.73 0.28
C LEU A 85 1.08 9.92 1.04
N SER A 86 2.30 9.78 0.50
CA SER A 86 3.40 9.07 1.15
C SER A 86 3.72 9.67 2.52
N LYS A 87 3.87 11.00 2.61
CA LYS A 87 4.15 11.69 3.87
C LYS A 87 3.05 11.47 4.91
N VAL A 88 1.79 11.57 4.49
CA VAL A 88 0.64 11.38 5.40
C VAL A 88 0.61 9.95 5.94
N ILE A 89 0.75 8.95 5.06
CA ILE A 89 0.74 7.54 5.48
C ILE A 89 1.87 7.24 6.46
N GLN A 90 3.07 7.80 6.24
CA GLN A 90 4.21 7.68 7.16
C GLN A 90 3.88 8.31 8.52
N HIS A 91 3.31 9.51 8.54
CA HIS A 91 2.93 10.20 9.77
C HIS A 91 1.86 9.43 10.55
N LEU A 92 0.81 8.97 9.87
CA LEU A 92 -0.22 8.13 10.48
C LEU A 92 0.38 6.82 11.04
N SER A 93 1.29 6.19 10.30
CA SER A 93 2.00 4.98 10.73
C SER A 93 2.82 5.21 12.01
N ALA A 94 3.62 6.28 12.04
CA ALA A 94 4.46 6.63 13.20
C ALA A 94 3.62 6.89 14.47
N GLN A 95 2.44 7.46 14.32
CA GLN A 95 1.51 7.76 15.42
C GLN A 95 0.52 6.62 15.70
N LYS A 96 0.52 5.56 14.91
CA LYS A 96 -0.48 4.48 14.95
C LYS A 96 -1.92 4.99 14.82
N HIS A 97 -2.09 6.04 14.04
CA HIS A 97 -3.42 6.50 13.66
C HIS A 97 -3.92 5.66 12.49
N GLY A 98 -5.01 4.95 12.68
CA GLY A 98 -5.64 4.16 11.64
C GLY A 98 -6.12 5.04 10.49
N GLY A 99 -5.84 4.65 9.24
CA GLY A 99 -6.27 5.41 8.07
C GLY A 99 -6.61 4.52 6.89
N LEU A 100 -7.57 4.96 6.08
CA LEU A 100 -7.95 4.32 4.81
C LEU A 100 -8.18 5.40 3.76
N ILE A 101 -7.30 5.47 2.77
CA ILE A 101 -7.39 6.42 1.66
C ILE A 101 -7.61 5.63 0.37
N VAL A 102 -8.70 5.92 -0.34
CA VAL A 102 -9.03 5.30 -1.62
C VAL A 102 -8.77 6.31 -2.72
N ILE A 103 -7.98 5.92 -3.69
CA ILE A 103 -7.63 6.72 -4.86
C ILE A 103 -8.43 6.21 -6.05
N GLU A 104 -9.32 7.09 -6.56
CA GLU A 104 -10.10 6.84 -7.77
C GLU A 104 -9.19 6.86 -9.00
N ARG A 105 -9.40 5.91 -9.90
CA ARG A 105 -8.65 5.81 -11.15
C ARG A 105 -9.56 6.01 -12.35
N ASN A 106 -9.91 4.95 -13.07
CA ASN A 106 -10.79 5.03 -14.23
C ASN A 106 -12.25 4.73 -13.85
N ASP A 107 -12.47 3.85 -12.88
CA ASP A 107 -13.80 3.50 -12.39
C ASP A 107 -14.32 4.58 -11.44
N GLN A 108 -15.58 5.00 -11.64
CA GLN A 108 -16.27 5.89 -10.72
C GLN A 108 -16.67 5.15 -9.44
N LEU A 109 -16.20 5.64 -8.28
CA LEU A 109 -16.37 4.94 -7.01
C LEU A 109 -17.66 5.33 -6.25
N VAL A 110 -18.36 6.37 -6.66
CA VAL A 110 -19.53 6.92 -5.93
C VAL A 110 -20.60 5.86 -5.61
N SER A 111 -20.82 4.90 -6.52
CA SER A 111 -21.80 3.82 -6.31
C SER A 111 -21.42 2.80 -5.23
N PHE A 112 -20.15 2.72 -4.89
CA PHE A 112 -19.61 1.80 -3.86
C PHE A 112 -19.49 2.45 -2.48
N LEU A 113 -19.60 3.79 -2.41
CA LEU A 113 -19.45 4.56 -1.18
C LEU A 113 -20.80 4.80 -0.52
N LYS A 114 -20.87 4.62 0.80
CA LYS A 114 -22.06 4.91 1.60
C LYS A 114 -21.71 5.86 2.74
N ASN A 115 -22.66 6.73 3.10
CA ASN A 115 -22.60 7.60 4.28
C ASN A 115 -21.42 8.61 4.29
N GLY A 116 -20.75 8.82 3.17
CA GLY A 116 -19.64 9.75 3.09
C GLY A 116 -20.04 11.21 3.31
N VAL A 117 -19.20 11.95 4.01
CA VAL A 117 -19.34 13.39 4.20
C VAL A 117 -18.60 14.09 3.05
N PRO A 118 -19.26 14.91 2.21
CA PRO A 118 -18.60 15.66 1.15
C PRO A 118 -17.57 16.64 1.72
N ILE A 119 -16.37 16.70 1.14
CA ILE A 119 -15.29 17.61 1.52
C ILE A 119 -14.99 18.58 0.40
N ASP A 120 -14.83 18.10 -0.82
CA ASP A 120 -14.51 18.87 -2.05
C ASP A 120 -13.37 19.88 -1.86
N ALA A 121 -12.28 19.46 -1.24
CA ALA A 121 -11.12 20.30 -0.97
C ALA A 121 -9.87 19.80 -1.70
N TYR A 122 -8.90 20.69 -1.95
CA TYR A 122 -7.59 20.27 -2.48
C TYR A 122 -6.87 19.36 -1.50
N LEU A 123 -6.22 18.32 -2.05
CA LEU A 123 -5.43 17.36 -1.30
C LEU A 123 -4.26 18.06 -0.61
N SER A 124 -4.22 17.97 0.71
CA SER A 124 -3.10 18.46 1.51
C SER A 124 -2.81 17.50 2.69
N ALA A 125 -1.55 17.48 3.14
CA ALA A 125 -1.16 16.64 4.26
C ALA A 125 -1.93 17.01 5.53
N SER A 126 -2.00 18.31 5.85
CA SER A 126 -2.67 18.79 7.06
C SER A 126 -4.14 18.44 7.10
N LEU A 127 -4.84 18.46 5.96
CA LEU A 127 -6.26 18.10 5.91
C LEU A 127 -6.46 16.60 6.13
N LEU A 128 -5.65 15.74 5.49
CA LEU A 128 -5.73 14.29 5.70
C LEU A 128 -5.37 13.90 7.14
N GLU A 129 -4.31 14.47 7.70
CA GLU A 129 -3.91 14.25 9.09
C GLU A 129 -5.01 14.69 10.07
N SER A 130 -5.68 15.82 9.80
CA SER A 130 -6.81 16.30 10.60
C SER A 130 -8.01 15.35 10.49
N ILE A 131 -8.33 14.85 9.30
CA ILE A 131 -9.42 13.88 9.11
C ILE A 131 -9.16 12.61 9.90
N PHE A 132 -7.95 12.04 9.85
CA PHE A 132 -7.61 10.78 10.52
C PHE A 132 -7.18 10.94 11.98
N TYR A 133 -7.20 12.17 12.50
CA TYR A 133 -6.90 12.38 13.91
C TYR A 133 -7.94 11.68 14.81
N PRO A 134 -7.51 10.83 15.78
CA PRO A 134 -8.42 10.13 16.67
C PRO A 134 -9.32 11.10 17.43
N GLY A 135 -10.63 10.85 17.41
CA GLY A 135 -11.63 11.74 17.99
C GLY A 135 -12.25 12.76 17.03
N ASN A 136 -11.73 12.92 15.82
CA ASN A 136 -12.44 13.63 14.76
C ASN A 136 -13.61 12.76 14.26
N SER A 137 -14.80 13.35 14.07
CA SER A 137 -15.98 12.63 13.56
C SER A 137 -15.80 12.02 12.17
N LEU A 138 -14.79 12.45 11.41
CA LEU A 138 -14.49 11.97 10.05
C LEU A 138 -13.44 10.85 9.98
N HIS A 139 -12.82 10.48 11.12
CA HIS A 139 -11.72 9.51 11.16
C HIS A 139 -12.15 8.05 10.91
N ASP A 140 -13.42 7.75 11.19
CA ASP A 140 -13.96 6.41 11.01
C ASP A 140 -14.56 6.26 9.61
N GLY A 141 -13.86 5.48 8.77
CA GLY A 141 -14.19 5.27 7.38
C GLY A 141 -13.06 5.62 6.41
N ALA A 142 -13.39 5.63 5.13
CA ALA A 142 -12.43 5.91 4.07
C ALA A 142 -12.51 7.36 3.60
N VAL A 143 -11.36 7.91 3.23
CA VAL A 143 -11.25 9.15 2.46
C VAL A 143 -11.17 8.81 0.98
N LEU A 144 -12.04 9.42 0.15
CA LEU A 144 -11.97 9.32 -1.30
C LEU A 144 -11.14 10.46 -1.88
N VAL A 145 -10.12 10.11 -2.64
CA VAL A 145 -9.28 11.04 -3.40
C VAL A 145 -9.50 10.82 -4.89
N SER A 146 -9.76 11.88 -5.64
CA SER A 146 -9.85 11.88 -7.09
C SER A 146 -8.98 13.00 -7.66
N GLY A 147 -7.97 12.64 -8.46
CA GLY A 147 -7.01 13.57 -9.04
C GLY A 147 -6.27 14.40 -7.98
N THR A 148 -6.62 15.66 -7.83
CA THR A 148 -5.98 16.61 -6.90
C THR A 148 -6.85 16.96 -5.68
N LYS A 149 -8.00 16.30 -5.52
CA LYS A 149 -8.99 16.66 -4.49
C LYS A 149 -9.30 15.49 -3.55
N ILE A 150 -9.63 15.84 -2.32
CA ILE A 150 -10.38 15.00 -1.38
C ILE A 150 -11.86 15.23 -1.69
N ILE A 151 -12.55 14.21 -2.15
CA ILE A 151 -13.97 14.30 -2.55
C ILE A 151 -14.86 14.15 -1.31
N SER A 152 -14.60 13.13 -0.49
CA SER A 152 -15.39 12.84 0.70
C SER A 152 -14.55 12.10 1.76
N ALA A 153 -15.03 12.11 3.01
CA ALA A 153 -14.45 11.38 4.13
C ALA A 153 -15.54 10.56 4.86
N ALA A 154 -15.14 9.74 5.82
CA ALA A 154 -16.01 8.84 6.58
C ALA A 154 -16.87 7.91 5.68
N ASN A 155 -16.35 7.52 4.53
CA ASN A 155 -17.05 6.64 3.61
C ASN A 155 -17.04 5.20 4.14
N VAL A 156 -18.20 4.54 4.13
CA VAL A 156 -18.34 3.10 4.37
C VAL A 156 -18.17 2.36 3.05
N LEU A 157 -17.26 1.39 3.03
CA LEU A 157 -16.91 0.61 1.85
C LEU A 157 -17.41 -0.83 1.98
N PRO A 158 -17.57 -1.56 0.86
CA PRO A 158 -17.83 -2.99 0.89
C PRO A 158 -16.65 -3.72 1.55
N LEU A 159 -16.95 -4.70 2.38
CA LEU A 159 -15.94 -5.54 3.02
C LEU A 159 -15.71 -6.80 2.19
N SER A 160 -14.45 -7.16 1.97
CA SER A 160 -14.12 -8.45 1.36
C SER A 160 -14.63 -9.61 2.21
N THR A 161 -15.22 -10.60 1.54
CA THR A 161 -15.65 -11.88 2.14
C THR A 161 -14.64 -13.00 1.89
N LYS A 162 -13.63 -12.77 1.05
CA LYS A 162 -12.62 -13.78 0.66
C LYS A 162 -11.54 -13.98 1.71
N THR A 163 -11.30 -12.98 2.55
CA THR A 163 -10.32 -13.08 3.62
C THR A 163 -10.97 -13.73 4.86
N ALA A 164 -10.85 -15.05 4.94
CA ALA A 164 -11.29 -15.82 6.12
C ALA A 164 -10.38 -15.64 7.35
N ASP A 165 -9.24 -14.97 7.21
CA ASP A 165 -8.32 -14.68 8.31
C ASP A 165 -8.94 -13.66 9.27
N ALA A 166 -9.41 -14.15 10.42
CA ALA A 166 -9.98 -13.36 11.52
C ALA A 166 -9.02 -12.30 12.11
N LYS A 167 -7.77 -12.26 11.61
CA LYS A 167 -6.72 -11.34 12.07
C LYS A 167 -6.60 -10.05 11.24
N ILE A 168 -7.36 -9.92 10.14
CA ILE A 168 -7.28 -8.74 9.28
C ILE A 168 -8.33 -7.70 9.74
N GLY A 169 -7.87 -6.51 10.16
CA GLY A 169 -8.73 -5.42 10.63
C GLY A 169 -9.72 -4.91 9.57
N THR A 170 -10.77 -4.23 10.03
CA THR A 170 -11.89 -3.77 9.18
C THR A 170 -11.43 -2.88 8.03
N ARG A 171 -10.49 -1.93 8.26
CA ARG A 171 -9.94 -1.04 7.21
C ARG A 171 -9.21 -1.82 6.10
N HIS A 172 -8.49 -2.88 6.46
CA HIS A 172 -7.83 -3.75 5.48
C HIS A 172 -8.85 -4.54 4.66
N ARG A 173 -9.89 -5.09 5.30
CA ARG A 173 -10.97 -5.78 4.59
C ARG A 173 -11.76 -4.87 3.66
N ALA A 174 -11.95 -3.61 4.07
CA ALA A 174 -12.58 -2.58 3.25
C ALA A 174 -11.71 -2.21 2.03
N ALA A 175 -10.39 -2.08 2.23
CA ALA A 175 -9.44 -1.84 1.14
C ALA A 175 -9.44 -2.97 0.10
N ILE A 176 -9.43 -4.22 0.55
CA ILE A 176 -9.54 -5.38 -0.32
C ILE A 176 -10.90 -5.36 -1.04
N GLY A 177 -12.01 -5.16 -0.31
CA GLY A 177 -13.37 -5.21 -0.86
C GLY A 177 -13.64 -4.20 -1.97
N ILE A 178 -13.17 -2.95 -1.82
CA ILE A 178 -13.33 -1.95 -2.89
C ILE A 178 -12.46 -2.29 -4.09
N THR A 179 -11.25 -2.79 -3.90
CA THR A 179 -10.33 -3.13 -5.00
C THR A 179 -10.62 -4.48 -5.66
N GLU A 180 -11.46 -5.32 -5.09
CA GLU A 180 -12.03 -6.52 -5.75
C GLU A 180 -13.03 -6.17 -6.84
N SER A 181 -13.73 -5.05 -6.69
CA SER A 181 -14.86 -4.66 -7.55
C SER A 181 -14.54 -3.48 -8.46
N THR A 182 -13.40 -2.82 -8.27
CA THR A 182 -13.00 -1.63 -9.02
C THR A 182 -11.50 -1.62 -9.29
N ASP A 183 -11.05 -0.73 -10.15
CA ASP A 183 -9.64 -0.51 -10.42
C ASP A 183 -8.96 0.45 -9.42
N ALA A 184 -9.63 0.82 -8.33
CA ALA A 184 -9.10 1.72 -7.31
C ALA A 184 -7.82 1.20 -6.66
N ILE A 185 -7.06 2.12 -6.07
CA ILE A 185 -5.97 1.81 -5.15
C ILE A 185 -6.38 2.29 -3.76
N ALA A 186 -6.21 1.43 -2.75
CA ALA A 186 -6.51 1.78 -1.37
C ALA A 186 -5.24 1.71 -0.51
N LEU A 187 -4.92 2.80 0.19
CA LEU A 187 -3.82 2.89 1.16
C LEU A 187 -4.37 2.69 2.56
N VAL A 188 -3.73 1.83 3.35
CA VAL A 188 -4.18 1.47 4.69
C VAL A 188 -3.06 1.63 5.69
N VAL A 189 -3.38 2.23 6.85
CA VAL A 189 -2.54 2.20 8.05
C VAL A 189 -3.28 1.46 9.15
N SER A 190 -2.61 0.47 9.75
CA SER A 190 -3.15 -0.27 10.89
C SER A 190 -3.09 0.58 12.16
N GLU A 191 -4.21 0.74 12.83
CA GLU A 191 -4.30 1.42 14.12
C GLU A 191 -3.57 0.67 15.24
N GLU A 192 -3.56 -0.67 15.19
CA GLU A 192 -2.94 -1.51 16.20
C GLU A 192 -1.40 -1.54 16.06
N THR A 193 -0.92 -1.69 14.81
CA THR A 193 0.50 -1.98 14.56
C THR A 193 1.27 -0.84 13.93
N GLY A 194 0.59 0.15 13.33
CA GLY A 194 1.19 1.17 12.47
C GLY A 194 1.63 0.66 11.10
N LYS A 195 1.48 -0.63 10.80
CA LYS A 195 1.91 -1.18 9.50
C LYS A 195 1.15 -0.55 8.35
N MET A 196 1.89 -0.24 7.29
CA MET A 196 1.35 0.33 6.06
C MET A 196 1.14 -0.77 5.02
N SER A 197 0.01 -0.72 4.34
CA SER A 197 -0.32 -1.62 3.23
C SER A 197 -1.09 -0.87 2.16
N PHE A 198 -1.03 -1.35 0.92
CA PHE A 198 -1.96 -0.91 -0.12
C PHE A 198 -2.69 -2.10 -0.71
N ALA A 199 -3.91 -1.86 -1.18
CA ALA A 199 -4.69 -2.85 -1.90
C ALA A 199 -4.86 -2.43 -3.36
N ILE A 200 -4.79 -3.42 -4.26
CA ILE A 200 -5.06 -3.29 -5.70
C ILE A 200 -5.52 -4.65 -6.24
N ASN A 201 -6.52 -4.68 -7.11
CA ASN A 201 -7.06 -5.90 -7.72
C ASN A 201 -7.43 -6.99 -6.68
N GLY A 202 -7.93 -6.59 -5.51
CA GLY A 202 -8.28 -7.50 -4.41
C GLY A 202 -7.09 -8.10 -3.65
N GLY A 203 -5.86 -7.74 -3.99
CA GLY A 203 -4.64 -8.13 -3.25
C GLY A 203 -4.23 -7.05 -2.25
N LEU A 204 -3.67 -7.46 -1.11
CA LEU A 204 -3.13 -6.56 -0.08
C LEU A 204 -1.61 -6.74 0.01
N TYR A 205 -0.88 -5.65 -0.11
CA TYR A 205 0.59 -5.65 -0.18
C TYR A 205 1.18 -4.73 0.89
N PRO A 206 2.04 -5.22 1.78
CA PRO A 206 2.76 -4.37 2.72
C PRO A 206 3.76 -3.49 1.96
N PHE A 207 3.99 -2.28 2.46
CA PHE A 207 5.06 -1.41 1.98
C PHE A 207 5.71 -0.65 3.13
N SER A 208 6.95 -0.22 2.91
CA SER A 208 7.69 0.64 3.84
C SER A 208 7.92 2.00 3.18
N SER A 209 8.03 3.01 4.01
CA SER A 209 8.61 4.30 3.60
C SER A 209 10.12 4.18 3.61
N GLU A 210 10.76 4.55 2.52
CA GLU A 210 12.19 4.85 2.55
C GLU A 210 12.48 6.08 3.39
#